data_584a53030d0531af4a0288775b47795b
#
_entry.id   584a53030d0531af4a0288775b47795b
#
_cell.length_a   1.000
_cell.length_b   1.000
_cell.length_c   1.000
_cell.angle_alpha   90.00
_cell.angle_beta   90.00
_cell.angle_gamma   90.00
#
_symmetry.space_group_name_H-M   'P 1'
#
loop_
_entity.id
_entity.type
_entity.pdbx_description
1 polymer ?
#
loop_
_entity_poly.entity_id
_entity_poly.type
_entity_poly.pdbx_seq_one_letter_code
_entity_poly.pdbx_strand_id
1 'polypeptide(L)'
;MQALTPKQIVQELDKHIIGQQAAKKAVAIALRNRWRRKQLSAELQHEITPKNILMIGPTGVGKTEIARRLATLVNAPFIKIEATKFTEVGYVGRDVESIIRDLAEMAMKMLREQAVEAVKNKAEDAAEDRILDALLRPARDQEEADDDSTTRQRFRKMLREGKLDDREIELELNAPSVGVEIMSPPGMEEMTNQLQDMFQNMGSSKTATRKLTVAKAMRALAEEEASKLINEEDLKAQVIESVEQDGIVFLDEIDKITHRSEGGSGGADVSRAGVQRDLLPLVEGSTVSTKYGMLKTDHILFIASGAFHLSKPSDLIPELQGRLPIRVELNDLGADEFVRILTEPDASLTEQYIALLGAEGSKLTFSEDGLQRIAELACQVNEQTENIGARRLHTLLEKLLEDISFNTTEDDATDTTIDADYVNQKLSNLVQDEDLSRYIL
;
A
#
# COMPACT_ATOMS: atom_id res chain seq x y z
N MET A 1 -18.43 -2.52 11.24
CA MET A 1 -17.80 -3.86 11.12
C MET A 1 -17.69 -4.51 12.50
N GLN A 2 -18.07 -5.78 12.65
CA GLN A 2 -17.74 -6.53 13.87
C GLN A 2 -16.22 -6.63 13.98
N ALA A 3 -15.68 -6.19 15.11
CA ALA A 3 -14.24 -6.20 15.32
C ALA A 3 -13.73 -7.64 15.44
N LEU A 4 -12.88 -8.06 14.53
CA LEU A 4 -12.28 -9.39 14.48
C LEU A 4 -11.61 -9.77 15.81
N THR A 5 -11.74 -11.00 16.23
CA THR A 5 -10.98 -11.56 17.36
C THR A 5 -9.53 -11.81 16.94
N PRO A 6 -8.57 -11.89 17.89
CA PRO A 6 -7.17 -12.21 17.53
C PRO A 6 -7.01 -13.50 16.74
N LYS A 7 -7.83 -14.51 17.04
CA LYS A 7 -7.81 -15.79 16.29
C LYS A 7 -8.27 -15.61 14.85
N GLN A 8 -9.33 -14.84 14.62
CA GLN A 8 -9.80 -14.53 13.27
C GLN A 8 -8.79 -13.70 12.49
N ILE A 9 -8.10 -12.74 13.13
CA ILE A 9 -7.02 -11.97 12.50
C ILE A 9 -5.90 -12.91 12.04
N VAL A 10 -5.49 -13.85 12.89
CA VAL A 10 -4.47 -14.85 12.52
C VAL A 10 -4.95 -15.71 11.36
N GLN A 11 -6.20 -16.18 11.37
CA GLN A 11 -6.78 -16.95 10.26
C GLN A 11 -6.79 -16.18 8.92
N GLU A 12 -7.11 -14.87 8.96
CA GLU A 12 -7.04 -14.04 7.75
C GLU A 12 -5.59 -13.84 7.27
N LEU A 13 -4.64 -13.70 8.20
CA LEU A 13 -3.23 -13.64 7.84
C LEU A 13 -2.70 -14.98 7.31
N ASP A 14 -3.23 -16.10 7.79
CA ASP A 14 -2.86 -17.45 7.33
C ASP A 14 -3.20 -17.69 5.85
N LYS A 15 -4.19 -16.99 5.29
CA LYS A 15 -4.54 -17.04 3.86
C LYS A 15 -3.44 -16.49 2.93
N HIS A 16 -2.53 -15.70 3.46
CA HIS A 16 -1.52 -15.01 2.65
C HIS A 16 -0.08 -15.30 3.08
N ILE A 17 0.11 -15.73 4.31
CA ILE A 17 1.43 -15.85 4.92
C ILE A 17 1.56 -17.23 5.55
N ILE A 18 2.52 -17.99 5.09
CA ILE A 18 2.81 -19.32 5.62
C ILE A 18 3.72 -19.22 6.86
N GLY A 19 3.44 -20.05 7.86
CA GLY A 19 4.23 -20.09 9.08
C GLY A 19 4.12 -18.83 9.95
N GLN A 20 5.19 -18.45 10.62
CA GLN A 20 5.39 -17.21 11.39
C GLN A 20 4.31 -16.94 12.46
N GLN A 21 3.82 -17.99 13.14
CA GLN A 21 2.70 -17.91 14.06
C GLN A 21 2.91 -16.94 15.23
N ALA A 22 4.14 -16.83 15.74
CA ALA A 22 4.47 -15.90 16.83
C ALA A 22 4.28 -14.45 16.40
N ALA A 23 4.74 -14.09 15.19
CA ALA A 23 4.59 -12.75 14.63
C ALA A 23 3.12 -12.41 14.35
N LYS A 24 2.37 -13.30 13.72
CA LYS A 24 0.93 -13.15 13.47
C LYS A 24 0.16 -12.94 14.76
N LYS A 25 0.46 -13.72 15.81
CA LYS A 25 -0.15 -13.60 17.12
C LYS A 25 0.14 -12.24 17.77
N ALA A 26 1.40 -11.78 17.71
CA ALA A 26 1.81 -10.51 18.30
C ALA A 26 1.07 -9.32 17.65
N VAL A 27 1.03 -9.26 16.30
CA VAL A 27 0.33 -8.21 15.58
C VAL A 27 -1.19 -8.27 15.77
N ALA A 28 -1.77 -9.47 15.83
CA ALA A 28 -3.20 -9.66 16.09
C ALA A 28 -3.60 -9.16 17.50
N ILE A 29 -2.76 -9.40 18.50
CA ILE A 29 -2.95 -8.90 19.88
C ILE A 29 -2.84 -7.37 19.90
N ALA A 30 -1.82 -6.80 19.25
CA ALA A 30 -1.60 -5.34 19.18
C ALA A 30 -2.82 -4.64 18.57
N LEU A 31 -3.33 -5.17 17.46
CA LEU A 31 -4.54 -4.67 16.81
C LEU A 31 -5.78 -4.77 17.70
N ARG A 32 -6.00 -5.93 18.32
CA ARG A 32 -7.14 -6.12 19.20
C ARG A 32 -7.09 -5.22 20.43
N ASN A 33 -5.90 -4.93 20.95
CA ASN A 33 -5.74 -4.00 22.07
C ASN A 33 -6.10 -2.57 21.69
N ARG A 34 -5.87 -2.13 20.44
CA ARG A 34 -6.39 -0.87 19.90
C ARG A 34 -7.92 -0.79 19.98
N TRP A 35 -8.57 -1.82 19.48
CA TRP A 35 -10.03 -1.90 19.56
C TRP A 35 -10.54 -1.89 21.01
N ARG A 36 -9.89 -2.67 21.90
CA ARG A 36 -10.23 -2.69 23.34
C ARG A 36 -10.09 -1.31 23.97
N ARG A 37 -9.00 -0.59 23.63
CA ARG A 37 -8.75 0.75 24.11
C ARG A 37 -9.89 1.70 23.74
N LYS A 38 -10.39 1.67 22.51
CA LYS A 38 -11.53 2.48 22.04
C LYS A 38 -12.85 2.20 22.79
N GLN A 39 -12.95 1.11 23.54
CA GLN A 39 -14.14 0.77 24.36
C GLN A 39 -14.01 1.26 25.82
N LEU A 40 -12.91 1.85 26.20
CA LEU A 40 -12.67 2.32 27.56
C LEU A 40 -13.13 3.78 27.75
N SER A 41 -13.14 4.25 29.01
CA SER A 41 -13.36 5.66 29.32
C SER A 41 -12.26 6.54 28.72
N ALA A 42 -12.57 7.81 28.43
CA ALA A 42 -11.62 8.75 27.84
C ALA A 42 -10.32 8.88 28.65
N GLU A 43 -10.41 8.87 29.97
CA GLU A 43 -9.26 8.92 30.88
C GLU A 43 -8.30 7.75 30.64
N LEU A 44 -8.81 6.51 30.61
CA LEU A 44 -8.01 5.32 30.36
C LEU A 44 -7.50 5.22 28.92
N GLN A 45 -8.26 5.76 27.97
CA GLN A 45 -7.82 5.79 26.57
C GLN A 45 -6.55 6.63 26.38
N HIS A 46 -6.39 7.72 27.12
CA HIS A 46 -5.20 8.57 27.05
C HIS A 46 -3.97 7.90 27.66
N GLU A 47 -4.14 7.13 28.75
CA GLU A 47 -3.03 6.45 29.43
C GLU A 47 -2.51 5.21 28.71
N ILE A 48 -3.34 4.58 27.85
CA ILE A 48 -2.96 3.33 27.20
C ILE A 48 -2.34 3.62 25.83
N THR A 49 -1.00 3.48 25.76
CA THR A 49 -0.26 3.57 24.49
C THR A 49 -0.13 2.21 23.81
N PRO A 50 -0.02 2.16 22.46
CA PRO A 50 0.26 0.93 21.74
C PRO A 50 1.57 0.30 22.20
N LYS A 51 1.64 -1.02 22.16
CA LYS A 51 2.90 -1.74 22.38
C LYS A 51 3.55 -1.99 21.03
N ASN A 52 4.60 -1.23 20.74
CA ASN A 52 5.32 -1.35 19.48
C ASN A 52 6.05 -2.68 19.39
N ILE A 53 6.27 -3.13 18.16
CA ILE A 53 6.77 -4.48 17.86
C ILE A 53 8.11 -4.37 17.13
N LEU A 54 9.09 -5.18 17.55
CA LEU A 54 10.32 -5.43 16.83
C LEU A 54 10.27 -6.84 16.23
N MET A 55 10.25 -6.93 14.91
CA MET A 55 10.33 -8.18 14.15
C MET A 55 11.77 -8.46 13.75
N ILE A 56 12.30 -9.58 14.19
CA ILE A 56 13.69 -10.01 13.97
C ILE A 56 13.66 -11.24 13.07
N GLY A 57 14.47 -11.29 12.05
CA GLY A 57 14.57 -12.47 11.18
C GLY A 57 15.08 -12.14 9.79
N PRO A 58 15.48 -13.14 9.02
CA PRO A 58 16.11 -12.96 7.71
C PRO A 58 15.21 -12.24 6.71
N THR A 59 15.81 -11.82 5.60
CA THR A 59 15.09 -11.20 4.49
C THR A 59 14.11 -12.20 3.85
N GLY A 60 12.97 -11.75 3.37
CA GLY A 60 12.05 -12.59 2.60
C GLY A 60 11.19 -13.59 3.39
N VAL A 61 11.18 -13.52 4.73
CA VAL A 61 10.35 -14.41 5.58
C VAL A 61 8.94 -13.87 5.90
N GLY A 62 8.56 -12.75 5.27
CA GLY A 62 7.20 -12.22 5.39
C GLY A 62 7.02 -11.06 6.39
N LYS A 63 8.08 -10.47 6.99
CA LYS A 63 7.97 -9.36 7.96
C LYS A 63 7.08 -8.22 7.48
N THR A 64 7.40 -7.66 6.33
CA THR A 64 6.64 -6.56 5.71
C THR A 64 5.23 -6.97 5.33
N GLU A 65 5.07 -8.19 4.81
CA GLU A 65 3.78 -8.70 4.34
C GLU A 65 2.79 -8.86 5.49
N ILE A 66 3.24 -9.33 6.66
CA ILE A 66 2.43 -9.40 7.88
C ILE A 66 1.86 -8.02 8.23
N ALA A 67 2.69 -6.99 8.25
CA ALA A 67 2.26 -5.63 8.61
C ALA A 67 1.32 -5.03 7.55
N ARG A 68 1.62 -5.23 6.27
CA ARG A 68 0.81 -4.74 5.15
C ARG A 68 -0.58 -5.38 5.14
N ARG A 69 -0.65 -6.71 5.26
CA ARG A 69 -1.94 -7.44 5.30
C ARG A 69 -2.75 -7.08 6.53
N LEU A 70 -2.09 -6.90 7.68
CA LEU A 70 -2.76 -6.42 8.88
C LEU A 70 -3.45 -5.08 8.66
N ALA A 71 -2.74 -4.11 8.08
CA ALA A 71 -3.28 -2.79 7.81
C ALA A 71 -4.47 -2.83 6.83
N THR A 72 -4.35 -3.61 5.77
CA THR A 72 -5.44 -3.83 4.79
C THR A 72 -6.67 -4.45 5.46
N LEU A 73 -6.48 -5.46 6.32
CA LEU A 73 -7.56 -6.16 7.01
C LEU A 73 -8.43 -5.23 7.88
N VAL A 74 -7.82 -4.20 8.46
CA VAL A 74 -8.53 -3.25 9.34
C VAL A 74 -8.78 -1.90 8.68
N ASN A 75 -8.39 -1.77 7.41
CA ASN A 75 -8.53 -0.54 6.68
C ASN A 75 -7.87 0.66 7.40
N ALA A 76 -6.65 0.44 7.90
CA ALA A 76 -5.87 1.44 8.62
C ALA A 76 -4.85 2.14 7.69
N PRO A 77 -4.58 3.43 7.91
CA PRO A 77 -3.47 4.09 7.24
C PRO A 77 -2.15 3.37 7.53
N PHE A 78 -1.42 3.04 6.47
CA PHE A 78 -0.19 2.26 6.56
C PHE A 78 0.91 2.88 5.71
N ILE A 79 2.09 3.02 6.29
CA ILE A 79 3.29 3.38 5.54
C ILE A 79 4.43 2.41 5.86
N LYS A 80 5.13 1.98 4.81
CA LYS A 80 6.41 1.28 4.92
C LYS A 80 7.52 2.24 4.54
N ILE A 81 8.54 2.32 5.40
CA ILE A 81 9.71 3.14 5.15
C ILE A 81 10.98 2.43 5.64
N GLU A 82 12.07 2.62 4.95
CA GLU A 82 13.38 2.08 5.32
C GLU A 82 14.10 3.07 6.23
N ALA A 83 14.58 2.63 7.38
CA ALA A 83 15.29 3.47 8.33
C ALA A 83 16.55 4.13 7.75
N THR A 84 17.15 3.50 6.75
CA THR A 84 18.33 3.99 6.02
C THR A 84 18.07 5.24 5.14
N LYS A 85 16.80 5.56 4.87
CA LYS A 85 16.45 6.75 4.05
C LYS A 85 16.54 8.07 4.82
N PHE A 86 16.67 8.00 6.15
CA PHE A 86 16.78 9.17 7.00
C PHE A 86 18.23 9.52 7.28
N THR A 87 18.46 10.81 7.46
CA THR A 87 19.73 11.35 7.92
C THR A 87 19.49 12.17 9.19
N GLU A 88 20.51 12.29 10.03
CA GLU A 88 20.45 13.13 11.21
C GLU A 88 20.04 14.57 10.87
N VAL A 89 19.22 15.18 11.72
CA VAL A 89 18.77 16.57 11.54
C VAL A 89 19.95 17.53 11.37
N GLY A 90 19.93 18.30 10.29
CA GLY A 90 21.00 19.23 9.90
C GLY A 90 21.90 18.76 8.77
N TYR A 91 21.81 17.49 8.33
CA TYR A 91 22.43 16.99 7.12
C TYR A 91 21.46 16.99 5.94
N VAL A 92 21.97 17.00 4.72
CA VAL A 92 21.15 16.89 3.50
C VAL A 92 20.53 15.50 3.46
N GLY A 93 19.21 15.41 3.74
CA GLY A 93 18.46 14.17 3.77
C GLY A 93 17.02 14.40 4.18
N ARG A 94 16.27 13.29 4.28
CA ARG A 94 14.86 13.33 4.65
C ARG A 94 14.74 13.32 6.18
N ASP A 95 13.94 14.23 6.75
CA ASP A 95 13.65 14.24 8.18
C ASP A 95 12.68 13.11 8.57
N VAL A 96 12.75 12.67 9.82
CA VAL A 96 11.92 11.60 10.33
C VAL A 96 10.44 11.97 10.47
N GLU A 97 10.11 13.25 10.64
CA GLU A 97 8.73 13.72 10.71
C GLU A 97 7.98 13.54 9.39
N SER A 98 8.72 13.47 8.27
CA SER A 98 8.14 13.18 6.97
C SER A 98 7.39 11.84 6.95
N ILE A 99 7.72 10.89 7.84
CA ILE A 99 6.98 9.63 8.01
C ILE A 99 5.52 9.90 8.31
N ILE A 100 5.27 10.83 9.22
CA ILE A 100 3.91 11.16 9.67
C ILE A 100 3.18 12.00 8.61
N ARG A 101 3.90 12.89 7.92
CA ARG A 101 3.33 13.63 6.78
C ARG A 101 2.90 12.71 5.66
N ASP A 102 3.73 11.73 5.28
CA ASP A 102 3.38 10.73 4.26
C ASP A 102 2.24 9.81 4.71
N LEU A 103 2.22 9.41 6.00
CA LEU A 103 1.13 8.62 6.56
C LEU A 103 -0.21 9.37 6.46
N ALA A 104 -0.19 10.69 6.73
CA ALA A 104 -1.37 11.54 6.60
C ALA A 104 -1.82 11.67 5.13
N GLU A 105 -0.90 11.73 4.18
CA GLU A 105 -1.24 11.72 2.75
C GLU A 105 -1.87 10.40 2.30
N MET A 106 -1.33 9.28 2.76
CA MET A 106 -1.92 7.97 2.52
C MET A 106 -3.32 7.84 3.13
N ALA A 107 -3.52 8.36 4.35
CA ALA A 107 -4.83 8.38 5.00
C ALA A 107 -5.84 9.24 4.21
N MET A 108 -5.43 10.43 3.75
CA MET A 108 -6.27 11.30 2.92
C MET A 108 -6.70 10.60 1.64
N LYS A 109 -5.76 9.96 0.94
CA LYS A 109 -6.08 9.22 -0.28
C LYS A 109 -7.08 8.11 0.00
N MET A 110 -6.83 7.29 1.00
CA MET A 110 -7.68 6.17 1.40
C MET A 110 -9.10 6.63 1.78
N LEU A 111 -9.21 7.66 2.63
CA LEU A 111 -10.51 8.16 3.10
C LEU A 111 -11.28 8.87 1.98
N ARG A 112 -10.57 9.56 1.08
CA ARG A 112 -11.19 10.18 -0.09
C ARG A 112 -11.76 9.13 -1.05
N GLU A 113 -11.03 8.05 -1.32
CA GLU A 113 -11.54 6.93 -2.13
C GLU A 113 -12.79 6.30 -1.50
N GLN A 114 -12.81 6.12 -0.18
CA GLN A 114 -13.98 5.62 0.54
C GLN A 114 -15.16 6.61 0.50
N ALA A 115 -14.89 7.89 0.67
CA ALA A 115 -15.93 8.93 0.60
C ALA A 115 -16.54 8.99 -0.81
N VAL A 116 -15.71 8.92 -1.86
CA VAL A 116 -16.18 8.86 -3.25
C VAL A 116 -17.07 7.64 -3.49
N GLU A 117 -16.65 6.46 -3.06
CA GLU A 117 -17.44 5.24 -3.23
C GLU A 117 -18.77 5.30 -2.43
N ALA A 118 -18.77 5.91 -1.25
CA ALA A 118 -19.99 6.08 -0.43
C ALA A 118 -21.00 7.02 -1.09
N VAL A 119 -20.56 8.03 -1.83
CA VAL A 119 -21.46 8.99 -2.52
C VAL A 119 -21.69 8.65 -3.99
N LYS A 120 -21.05 7.62 -4.52
CA LYS A 120 -21.04 7.25 -5.94
C LYS A 120 -22.42 7.21 -6.58
N ASN A 121 -23.37 6.47 -5.99
CA ASN A 121 -24.73 6.36 -6.54
C ASN A 121 -25.43 7.74 -6.63
N LYS A 122 -25.23 8.60 -5.62
CA LYS A 122 -25.80 9.95 -5.63
C LYS A 122 -25.13 10.85 -6.64
N ALA A 123 -23.81 10.70 -6.80
CA ALA A 123 -23.04 11.44 -7.78
C ALA A 123 -23.39 11.02 -9.21
N GLU A 124 -23.60 9.72 -9.44
CA GLU A 124 -24.05 9.19 -10.74
C GLU A 124 -25.47 9.68 -11.08
N ASP A 125 -26.40 9.67 -10.13
CA ASP A 125 -27.77 10.21 -10.33
C ASP A 125 -27.72 11.72 -10.66
N ALA A 126 -26.88 12.51 -9.95
CA ALA A 126 -26.71 13.94 -10.21
C ALA A 126 -26.05 14.21 -11.59
N ALA A 127 -25.06 13.40 -11.96
CA ALA A 127 -24.41 13.46 -13.27
C ALA A 127 -25.40 13.12 -14.39
N GLU A 128 -26.25 12.10 -14.21
CA GLU A 128 -27.32 11.73 -15.12
C GLU A 128 -28.28 12.91 -15.35
N ASP A 129 -28.71 13.57 -14.28
CA ASP A 129 -29.59 14.74 -14.38
C ASP A 129 -28.93 15.89 -15.15
N ARG A 130 -27.65 16.19 -14.95
CA ARG A 130 -26.91 17.22 -15.70
C ARG A 130 -26.76 16.87 -17.17
N ILE A 131 -26.56 15.59 -17.51
CA ILE A 131 -26.52 15.15 -18.91
C ILE A 131 -27.90 15.30 -19.56
N LEU A 132 -28.97 14.93 -18.86
CA LEU A 132 -30.32 15.09 -19.34
C LEU A 132 -30.64 16.56 -19.58
N ASP A 133 -30.24 17.46 -18.71
CA ASP A 133 -30.40 18.90 -18.87
C ASP A 133 -29.64 19.43 -20.10
N ALA A 134 -28.44 18.93 -20.37
CA ALA A 134 -27.66 19.28 -21.55
C ALA A 134 -28.27 18.74 -22.87
N LEU A 135 -28.84 17.54 -22.81
CA LEU A 135 -29.50 16.91 -23.98
C LEU A 135 -30.86 17.51 -24.31
N LEU A 136 -31.57 18.00 -23.27
CA LEU A 136 -32.95 18.54 -23.38
C LEU A 136 -32.99 20.07 -23.40
N ARG A 137 -31.81 20.78 -23.41
CA ARG A 137 -31.80 22.25 -23.60
C ARG A 137 -32.57 22.62 -24.86
N PRO A 138 -33.69 23.37 -24.77
CA PRO A 138 -34.39 23.82 -25.96
C PRO A 138 -33.49 24.77 -26.74
N ALA A 139 -33.45 24.61 -28.08
CA ALA A 139 -33.03 25.69 -28.94
C ALA A 139 -33.89 26.91 -28.58
N ARG A 140 -33.24 28.05 -28.30
CA ARG A 140 -33.88 29.33 -27.91
C ARG A 140 -35.12 29.63 -28.78
N ASP A 141 -36.32 29.40 -28.33
CA ASP A 141 -37.60 29.83 -28.86
C ASP A 141 -38.68 28.72 -29.00
N GLN A 142 -38.95 27.95 -27.95
CA GLN A 142 -40.25 27.25 -27.90
C GLN A 142 -40.67 27.05 -26.43
N GLU A 143 -41.68 27.83 -26.04
CA GLU A 143 -42.51 27.60 -24.84
C GLU A 143 -43.47 26.43 -25.14
N GLU A 144 -43.20 25.24 -24.60
CA GLU A 144 -44.23 24.22 -24.36
C GLU A 144 -43.78 23.34 -23.18
N ALA A 145 -44.39 23.58 -22.01
CA ALA A 145 -43.97 23.08 -20.70
C ALA A 145 -44.65 21.78 -20.23
N ASP A 146 -45.34 21.04 -21.10
CA ASP A 146 -46.20 19.93 -20.61
C ASP A 146 -45.77 18.50 -21.02
N ASP A 147 -44.74 18.34 -21.86
CA ASP A 147 -44.26 17.01 -22.29
C ASP A 147 -42.84 16.66 -21.79
N ASP A 148 -42.30 17.48 -20.90
CA ASP A 148 -40.88 17.40 -20.45
C ASP A 148 -40.60 16.17 -19.55
N SER A 149 -41.56 15.77 -18.73
CA SER A 149 -41.37 14.66 -17.78
C SER A 149 -41.29 13.27 -18.46
N THR A 150 -42.11 13.04 -19.47
CA THR A 150 -42.14 11.80 -20.24
C THR A 150 -40.95 11.70 -21.17
N THR A 151 -40.54 12.78 -21.77
CA THR A 151 -39.35 12.87 -22.62
C THR A 151 -38.08 12.68 -21.79
N ARG A 152 -37.98 13.33 -20.63
CA ARG A 152 -36.85 13.15 -19.69
C ARG A 152 -36.72 11.70 -19.22
N GLN A 153 -37.79 11.02 -18.85
CA GLN A 153 -37.80 9.62 -18.47
C GLN A 153 -37.37 8.70 -19.62
N ARG A 154 -37.77 9.01 -20.88
CA ARG A 154 -37.37 8.26 -22.05
C ARG A 154 -35.86 8.40 -22.31
N PHE A 155 -35.31 9.63 -22.26
CA PHE A 155 -33.89 9.87 -22.41
C PHE A 155 -33.09 9.22 -21.28
N ARG A 156 -33.56 9.27 -20.02
CA ARG A 156 -32.97 8.57 -18.87
C ARG A 156 -32.85 7.07 -19.11
N LYS A 157 -33.93 6.46 -19.66
CA LYS A 157 -33.89 5.04 -20.00
C LYS A 157 -32.87 4.74 -21.10
N MET A 158 -32.83 5.58 -22.16
CA MET A 158 -31.86 5.42 -23.25
C MET A 158 -30.40 5.61 -22.78
N LEU A 159 -30.16 6.51 -21.84
CA LEU A 159 -28.86 6.74 -21.22
C LEU A 159 -28.41 5.51 -20.44
N ARG A 160 -29.25 4.95 -19.57
CA ARG A 160 -28.99 3.72 -18.81
C ARG A 160 -28.82 2.47 -19.68
N GLU A 161 -29.43 2.44 -20.86
CA GLU A 161 -29.26 1.38 -21.86
C GLU A 161 -28.00 1.58 -22.75
N GLY A 162 -27.20 2.63 -22.55
CA GLY A 162 -25.98 2.93 -23.31
C GLY A 162 -26.25 3.40 -24.77
N LYS A 163 -27.50 3.67 -25.14
CA LYS A 163 -27.87 4.06 -26.52
C LYS A 163 -27.44 5.45 -26.92
N LEU A 164 -27.00 6.26 -25.97
CA LEU A 164 -26.56 7.64 -26.15
C LEU A 164 -25.07 7.84 -25.96
N ASP A 165 -24.30 6.79 -25.69
CA ASP A 165 -22.89 6.84 -25.27
C ASP A 165 -21.99 7.58 -26.28
N ASP A 166 -22.21 7.39 -27.57
CA ASP A 166 -21.42 8.00 -28.65
C ASP A 166 -21.86 9.42 -29.01
N ARG A 167 -22.99 9.91 -28.46
CA ARG A 167 -23.50 11.24 -28.76
C ARG A 167 -22.61 12.30 -28.11
N GLU A 168 -22.22 13.31 -28.87
CA GLU A 168 -21.47 14.46 -28.37
C GLU A 168 -22.41 15.49 -27.72
N ILE A 169 -22.02 15.97 -26.56
CA ILE A 169 -22.67 17.04 -25.80
C ILE A 169 -21.67 18.11 -25.40
N GLU A 170 -22.13 19.34 -25.33
CA GLU A 170 -21.36 20.47 -24.82
C GLU A 170 -21.69 20.65 -23.34
N LEU A 171 -20.67 20.57 -22.49
CA LEU A 171 -20.77 20.70 -21.03
C LEU A 171 -19.80 21.73 -20.51
N GLU A 172 -20.27 22.48 -19.54
CA GLU A 172 -19.41 23.31 -18.70
C GLU A 172 -18.84 22.43 -17.57
N LEU A 173 -17.55 22.14 -17.64
CA LEU A 173 -16.81 21.40 -16.60
C LEU A 173 -15.89 22.38 -15.91
N ASN A 174 -15.71 22.20 -14.61
CA ASN A 174 -14.66 22.88 -13.89
C ASN A 174 -13.31 22.50 -14.51
N ALA A 175 -12.54 23.50 -14.95
CA ALA A 175 -11.19 23.25 -15.42
C ALA A 175 -10.40 22.62 -14.27
N PRO A 176 -9.66 21.52 -14.50
CA PRO A 176 -8.77 21.00 -13.46
C PRO A 176 -7.86 22.16 -13.03
N SER A 177 -7.84 22.44 -11.73
CA SER A 177 -6.86 23.38 -11.18
C SER A 177 -5.49 22.79 -11.55
N VAL A 178 -4.79 23.44 -12.44
CA VAL A 178 -3.39 23.11 -12.69
C VAL A 178 -2.68 23.52 -11.41
N GLY A 179 -2.50 22.55 -10.53
CA GLY A 179 -1.68 22.73 -9.34
C GLY A 179 -0.27 23.09 -9.83
N VAL A 180 0.07 24.34 -9.70
CA VAL A 180 1.47 24.77 -9.85
C VAL A 180 2.18 24.23 -8.62
N GLU A 181 2.80 23.04 -8.73
CA GLU A 181 3.74 22.57 -7.72
C GLU A 181 4.93 23.52 -7.71
N ILE A 182 4.89 24.46 -6.80
CA ILE A 182 6.05 25.32 -6.53
C ILE A 182 6.99 24.47 -5.66
N MET A 183 8.04 23.92 -6.26
CA MET A 183 9.10 23.26 -5.52
C MET A 183 9.80 24.31 -4.64
N SER A 184 9.55 24.25 -3.34
CA SER A 184 10.21 25.11 -2.36
C SER A 184 11.52 24.53 -1.89
N PRO A 185 12.54 25.35 -1.66
CA PRO A 185 13.70 24.94 -0.90
C PRO A 185 13.28 24.55 0.54
N PRO A 186 13.98 23.61 1.19
CA PRO A 186 13.71 23.22 2.57
C PRO A 186 13.72 24.45 3.50
N GLY A 187 12.64 24.62 4.29
CA GLY A 187 12.49 25.72 5.25
C GLY A 187 11.61 26.90 4.80
N MET A 188 11.04 26.88 3.58
CA MET A 188 10.11 27.92 3.09
C MET A 188 8.69 27.37 2.83
N GLU A 189 8.35 26.25 3.43
CA GLU A 189 7.09 25.51 3.19
C GLU A 189 5.86 26.33 3.59
N GLU A 190 5.91 27.07 4.70
CA GLU A 190 4.79 27.93 5.15
C GLU A 190 4.50 29.08 4.19
N MET A 191 5.52 29.69 3.61
CA MET A 191 5.35 30.81 2.68
C MET A 191 4.82 30.32 1.32
N THR A 192 5.19 29.11 0.94
CA THR A 192 4.67 28.47 -0.29
C THR A 192 3.22 28.07 -0.13
N ASN A 193 2.84 27.53 1.02
CA ASN A 193 1.45 27.20 1.33
C ASN A 193 0.56 28.47 1.33
N GLN A 194 1.03 29.57 1.92
CA GLN A 194 0.30 30.85 1.87
C GLN A 194 0.17 31.41 0.46
N LEU A 195 1.20 31.28 -0.38
CA LEU A 195 1.14 31.68 -1.78
C LEU A 195 0.20 30.77 -2.57
N GLN A 196 0.21 29.46 -2.30
CA GLN A 196 -0.65 28.49 -2.97
C GLN A 196 -2.13 28.71 -2.61
N ASP A 197 -2.45 28.99 -1.35
CA ASP A 197 -3.78 29.38 -0.88
C ASP A 197 -4.24 30.71 -1.50
N MET A 198 -3.33 31.67 -1.65
CA MET A 198 -3.61 32.95 -2.28
C MET A 198 -3.88 32.79 -3.79
N PHE A 199 -3.17 31.92 -4.48
CA PHE A 199 -3.40 31.57 -5.89
C PHE A 199 -4.68 30.74 -6.08
N GLN A 200 -5.01 29.83 -5.17
CA GLN A 200 -6.29 29.10 -5.21
C GLN A 200 -7.49 30.02 -4.99
N ASN A 201 -7.39 30.99 -4.08
CA ASN A 201 -8.45 31.96 -3.84
C ASN A 201 -8.59 33.03 -4.95
N MET A 202 -7.53 33.32 -5.72
CA MET A 202 -7.58 34.21 -6.88
C MET A 202 -8.01 33.51 -8.19
N GLY A 203 -7.94 32.19 -8.22
CA GLY A 203 -8.43 31.37 -9.31
C GLY A 203 -9.92 31.13 -9.18
N SER A 204 -10.77 32.15 -9.47
CA SER A 204 -12.20 31.90 -9.73
C SER A 204 -12.31 30.70 -10.68
N SER A 205 -13.13 29.71 -10.31
CA SER A 205 -13.43 28.49 -11.09
C SER A 205 -13.67 28.84 -12.57
N LYS A 206 -12.63 28.69 -13.38
CA LYS A 206 -12.78 28.85 -14.83
C LYS A 206 -13.50 27.60 -15.32
N THR A 207 -14.80 27.73 -15.53
CA THR A 207 -15.58 26.73 -16.29
C THR A 207 -15.11 26.77 -17.74
N ALA A 208 -14.72 25.62 -18.27
CA ALA A 208 -14.42 25.49 -19.69
C ALA A 208 -15.49 24.63 -20.35
N THR A 209 -16.10 25.17 -21.37
CA THR A 209 -17.03 24.40 -22.21
C THR A 209 -16.22 23.38 -23.01
N ARG A 210 -16.53 22.11 -22.84
CA ARG A 210 -15.89 21.00 -23.57
C ARG A 210 -16.94 20.17 -24.31
N LYS A 211 -16.61 19.76 -25.54
CA LYS A 211 -17.38 18.75 -26.28
C LYS A 211 -16.85 17.36 -25.90
N LEU A 212 -17.73 16.56 -25.36
CA LEU A 212 -17.42 15.19 -24.93
C LEU A 212 -18.53 14.24 -25.35
N THR A 213 -18.20 12.97 -25.60
CA THR A 213 -19.21 11.93 -25.73
C THR A 213 -19.90 11.70 -24.38
N VAL A 214 -21.18 11.32 -24.42
CA VAL A 214 -22.01 11.10 -23.23
C VAL A 214 -21.32 10.13 -22.24
N ALA A 215 -20.69 9.06 -22.72
CA ALA A 215 -19.96 8.12 -21.87
C ALA A 215 -18.77 8.77 -21.12
N LYS A 216 -18.01 9.67 -21.77
CA LYS A 216 -16.92 10.41 -21.13
C LYS A 216 -17.44 11.52 -20.22
N ALA A 217 -18.52 12.18 -20.64
CA ALA A 217 -19.18 13.22 -19.87
C ALA A 217 -19.75 12.66 -18.55
N MET A 218 -20.36 11.47 -18.58
CA MET A 218 -20.90 10.80 -17.39
C MET A 218 -19.83 10.56 -16.33
N ARG A 219 -18.67 10.06 -16.74
CA ARG A 219 -17.55 9.83 -15.80
C ARG A 219 -17.02 11.14 -15.20
N ALA A 220 -16.77 12.15 -16.05
CA ALA A 220 -16.26 13.44 -15.61
C ALA A 220 -17.23 14.16 -14.67
N LEU A 221 -18.54 14.12 -14.97
CA LEU A 221 -19.57 14.73 -14.15
C LEU A 221 -19.76 13.96 -12.83
N ALA A 222 -19.73 12.63 -12.84
CA ALA A 222 -19.82 11.83 -11.63
C ALA A 222 -18.65 12.14 -10.67
N GLU A 223 -17.43 12.30 -11.17
CA GLU A 223 -16.27 12.71 -10.36
C GLU A 223 -16.44 14.13 -9.80
N GLU A 224 -16.96 15.08 -10.62
CA GLU A 224 -17.22 16.46 -10.20
C GLU A 224 -18.31 16.51 -9.13
N GLU A 225 -19.43 15.80 -9.32
CA GLU A 225 -20.53 15.75 -8.35
C GLU A 225 -20.12 15.02 -7.06
N ALA A 226 -19.35 13.94 -7.16
CA ALA A 226 -18.79 13.27 -5.98
C ALA A 226 -17.92 14.24 -5.16
N SER A 227 -17.07 15.03 -5.83
CA SER A 227 -16.24 16.05 -5.16
C SER A 227 -17.06 17.13 -4.45
N LYS A 228 -18.21 17.53 -5.00
CA LYS A 228 -19.11 18.52 -4.38
C LYS A 228 -19.84 17.95 -3.14
N LEU A 229 -20.12 16.65 -3.15
CA LEU A 229 -20.80 15.96 -2.05
C LEU A 229 -19.89 15.66 -0.88
N ILE A 230 -18.57 15.74 -1.06
CA ILE A 230 -17.57 15.48 -0.03
C ILE A 230 -17.19 16.81 0.64
N ASN A 231 -17.31 16.86 1.97
CA ASN A 231 -16.84 17.99 2.76
C ASN A 231 -15.33 17.81 3.05
N GLU A 232 -14.50 18.65 2.46
CA GLU A 232 -13.04 18.61 2.63
C GLU A 232 -12.59 18.88 4.09
N GLU A 233 -13.30 19.69 4.86
CA GLU A 233 -12.96 19.97 6.25
C GLU A 233 -13.25 18.74 7.15
N ASP A 234 -14.39 18.10 6.95
CA ASP A 234 -14.73 16.87 7.65
C ASP A 234 -13.74 15.76 7.30
N LEU A 235 -13.32 15.70 6.03
CA LEU A 235 -12.34 14.73 5.57
C LEU A 235 -10.97 14.96 6.22
N LYS A 236 -10.50 16.21 6.34
CA LYS A 236 -9.27 16.54 7.08
C LYS A 236 -9.34 16.13 8.55
N ALA A 237 -10.45 16.38 9.21
CA ALA A 237 -10.65 15.96 10.60
C ALA A 237 -10.60 14.43 10.74
N GLN A 238 -11.25 13.70 9.83
CA GLN A 238 -11.20 12.24 9.78
C GLN A 238 -9.79 11.70 9.50
N VAL A 239 -8.99 12.38 8.67
CA VAL A 239 -7.58 12.02 8.42
C VAL A 239 -6.78 12.08 9.71
N ILE A 240 -6.89 13.21 10.44
CA ILE A 240 -6.18 13.37 11.72
C ILE A 240 -6.57 12.25 12.68
N GLU A 241 -7.87 12.03 12.90
CA GLU A 241 -8.37 10.99 13.80
C GLU A 241 -7.91 9.59 13.35
N SER A 242 -8.03 9.27 12.06
CA SER A 242 -7.64 7.96 11.52
C SER A 242 -6.15 7.69 11.67
N VAL A 243 -5.29 8.69 11.43
CA VAL A 243 -3.84 8.55 11.61
C VAL A 243 -3.47 8.41 13.07
N GLU A 244 -3.98 9.30 13.93
CA GLU A 244 -3.68 9.27 15.36
C GLU A 244 -4.13 7.96 16.03
N GLN A 245 -5.33 7.47 15.69
CA GLN A 245 -5.93 6.34 16.39
C GLN A 245 -5.66 4.99 15.73
N ASP A 246 -5.48 4.94 14.42
CA ASP A 246 -5.38 3.70 13.65
C ASP A 246 -4.11 3.60 12.79
N GLY A 247 -3.29 4.65 12.71
CA GLY A 247 -2.07 4.68 11.91
C GLY A 247 -1.09 3.56 12.24
N ILE A 248 -0.47 2.96 11.23
CA ILE A 248 0.56 1.93 11.35
C ILE A 248 1.78 2.37 10.56
N VAL A 249 2.92 2.46 11.23
CA VAL A 249 4.22 2.76 10.62
C VAL A 249 5.08 1.51 10.68
N PHE A 250 5.54 1.04 9.52
CA PHE A 250 6.47 -0.06 9.41
C PHE A 250 7.86 0.48 9.06
N LEU A 251 8.79 0.39 10.04
CA LEU A 251 10.18 0.79 9.90
C LEU A 251 11.02 -0.42 9.52
N ASP A 252 11.42 -0.51 8.25
CA ASP A 252 12.24 -1.61 7.75
C ASP A 252 13.74 -1.31 7.91
N GLU A 253 14.56 -2.35 7.97
CA GLU A 253 16.01 -2.29 8.03
C GLU A 253 16.56 -1.48 9.24
N ILE A 254 15.91 -1.59 10.41
CA ILE A 254 16.35 -0.84 11.60
C ILE A 254 17.72 -1.32 12.11
N ASP A 255 18.12 -2.52 11.78
CA ASP A 255 19.44 -3.08 12.05
C ASP A 255 20.58 -2.37 11.31
N LYS A 256 20.29 -1.67 10.22
CA LYS A 256 21.27 -0.90 9.43
C LYS A 256 21.65 0.42 10.08
N ILE A 257 20.81 0.94 10.98
CA ILE A 257 21.07 2.18 11.73
C ILE A 257 21.59 1.89 13.14
N THR A 258 21.92 0.65 13.49
CA THR A 258 22.58 0.28 14.75
C THR A 258 24.07 0.63 14.73
N HIS A 259 24.66 0.79 15.90
CA HIS A 259 26.12 0.90 16.03
C HIS A 259 26.78 -0.42 15.65
N ARG A 260 27.85 -0.39 14.85
CA ARG A 260 28.73 -1.53 14.71
C ARG A 260 29.76 -1.50 15.84
N SER A 261 29.77 -2.53 16.67
CA SER A 261 30.72 -2.68 17.78
C SER A 261 32.16 -2.98 17.35
N GLU A 262 32.42 -3.17 16.05
CA GLU A 262 33.77 -3.46 15.52
C GLU A 262 34.23 -2.40 14.52
N GLY A 263 35.13 -1.55 14.99
CA GLY A 263 36.12 -0.84 14.17
C GLY A 263 35.73 0.44 13.47
N GLY A 264 36.05 1.56 14.09
CA GLY A 264 36.25 2.84 13.44
C GLY A 264 35.34 3.94 13.92
N SER A 265 35.88 4.84 14.75
CA SER A 265 35.27 6.14 15.08
C SER A 265 35.26 7.04 13.82
N GLY A 266 34.32 6.82 12.93
CA GLY A 266 34.11 7.62 11.73
C GLY A 266 32.74 8.29 11.75
N GLY A 267 32.59 9.46 11.13
CA GLY A 267 31.38 10.27 11.12
C GLY A 267 30.08 9.54 10.69
N ALA A 268 30.18 8.36 10.05
CA ALA A 268 29.04 7.53 9.67
C ALA A 268 28.31 6.89 10.88
N ASP A 269 29.02 6.55 11.97
CA ASP A 269 28.42 5.96 13.15
C ASP A 269 27.68 7.01 14.01
N VAL A 270 28.16 8.25 14.01
CA VAL A 270 27.48 9.38 14.67
C VAL A 270 26.14 9.63 13.98
N SER A 271 26.11 9.65 12.66
CA SER A 271 24.89 9.86 11.87
C SER A 271 23.82 8.76 12.09
N ARG A 272 24.23 7.49 12.25
CA ARG A 272 23.29 6.38 12.53
C ARG A 272 22.65 6.50 13.92
N ALA A 273 23.42 6.86 14.94
CA ALA A 273 22.89 7.12 16.26
C ALA A 273 21.97 8.34 16.29
N GLY A 274 22.27 9.36 15.46
CA GLY A 274 21.44 10.52 15.26
C GLY A 274 20.05 10.14 14.75
N VAL A 275 19.95 9.32 13.71
CA VAL A 275 18.66 8.84 13.17
C VAL A 275 17.85 8.10 14.23
N GLN A 276 18.46 7.25 15.06
CA GLN A 276 17.75 6.59 16.15
C GLN A 276 17.19 7.57 17.17
N ARG A 277 17.96 8.63 17.51
CA ARG A 277 17.51 9.69 18.43
C ARG A 277 16.39 10.53 17.83
N ASP A 278 16.45 10.79 16.53
CA ASP A 278 15.41 11.56 15.81
C ASP A 278 14.11 10.76 15.69
N LEU A 279 14.17 9.43 15.57
CA LEU A 279 13.00 8.54 15.58
C LEU A 279 12.34 8.44 16.97
N LEU A 280 13.09 8.66 18.04
CA LEU A 280 12.61 8.44 19.40
C LEU A 280 11.39 9.28 19.76
N PRO A 281 11.35 10.63 19.51
CA PRO A 281 10.17 11.44 19.77
C PRO A 281 8.91 10.94 19.08
N LEU A 282 9.02 10.44 17.83
CA LEU A 282 7.88 9.90 17.11
C LEU A 282 7.32 8.64 17.76
N VAL A 283 8.21 7.78 18.26
CA VAL A 283 7.83 6.50 18.89
C VAL A 283 7.37 6.70 20.33
N GLU A 284 7.84 7.74 21.00
CA GLU A 284 7.45 8.12 22.38
C GLU A 284 6.14 8.87 22.46
N GLY A 285 5.81 9.61 21.42
CA GLY A 285 4.69 10.52 21.32
C GLY A 285 5.17 11.96 21.13
N SER A 286 4.86 12.54 19.99
CA SER A 286 5.16 13.93 19.64
C SER A 286 4.04 14.49 18.78
N THR A 287 4.07 15.81 18.57
CA THR A 287 3.13 16.49 17.70
C THR A 287 3.85 16.95 16.44
N VAL A 288 3.37 16.49 15.28
CA VAL A 288 3.95 16.81 13.98
C VAL A 288 3.02 17.72 13.19
N SER A 289 3.56 18.78 12.59
CA SER A 289 2.82 19.67 11.70
C SER A 289 2.65 19.03 10.33
N THR A 290 1.43 18.99 9.85
CA THR A 290 1.05 18.47 8.51
C THR A 290 0.17 19.49 7.79
N LYS A 291 0.01 19.36 6.48
CA LYS A 291 -0.91 20.20 5.71
C LYS A 291 -2.40 20.01 6.08
N TYR A 292 -2.70 18.99 6.87
CA TYR A 292 -4.07 18.71 7.37
C TYR A 292 -4.30 19.22 8.78
N GLY A 293 -3.25 19.62 9.49
CA GLY A 293 -3.24 20.09 10.86
C GLY A 293 -2.16 19.44 11.70
N MET A 294 -2.18 19.72 13.01
CA MET A 294 -1.28 19.11 13.99
C MET A 294 -1.71 17.68 14.29
N LEU A 295 -0.75 16.74 14.27
CA LEU A 295 -0.96 15.32 14.38
C LEU A 295 -0.14 14.74 15.53
N LYS A 296 -0.77 14.05 16.47
CA LYS A 296 -0.12 13.40 17.62
C LYS A 296 0.23 11.94 17.29
N THR A 297 1.44 11.52 17.66
CA THR A 297 1.93 10.17 17.36
C THR A 297 1.73 9.16 18.48
N ASP A 298 1.19 9.56 19.64
CA ASP A 298 1.07 8.77 20.89
C ASP A 298 0.39 7.41 20.70
N HIS A 299 -0.54 7.31 19.74
CA HIS A 299 -1.33 6.09 19.52
C HIS A 299 -1.09 5.42 18.17
N ILE A 300 -0.11 5.91 17.40
CA ILE A 300 0.37 5.25 16.18
C ILE A 300 1.10 3.96 16.57
N LEU A 301 0.84 2.86 15.87
CA LEU A 301 1.56 1.60 16.07
C LEU A 301 2.82 1.59 15.21
N PHE A 302 3.97 1.53 15.87
CA PHE A 302 5.24 1.33 15.18
C PHE A 302 5.61 -0.16 15.20
N ILE A 303 5.90 -0.68 14.02
CA ILE A 303 6.41 -2.03 13.82
C ILE A 303 7.78 -1.87 13.16
N ALA A 304 8.83 -2.12 13.91
CA ALA A 304 10.19 -2.10 13.39
C ALA A 304 10.61 -3.50 12.92
N SER A 305 11.42 -3.58 11.88
CA SER A 305 11.95 -4.84 11.38
C SER A 305 13.43 -4.75 11.03
N GLY A 306 14.16 -5.83 11.26
CA GLY A 306 15.56 -5.97 10.91
C GLY A 306 15.98 -7.42 10.79
N ALA A 307 17.02 -7.67 10.02
CA ALA A 307 17.60 -9.00 9.89
C ALA A 307 18.52 -9.34 11.06
N PHE A 308 19.23 -8.34 11.60
CA PHE A 308 20.17 -8.46 12.72
C PHE A 308 21.25 -9.53 12.53
N HIS A 309 21.72 -9.75 11.28
CA HIS A 309 22.79 -10.69 10.97
C HIS A 309 24.16 -10.20 11.47
N LEU A 310 24.44 -8.90 11.33
CA LEU A 310 25.71 -8.26 11.70
C LEU A 310 25.63 -7.42 12.98
N SER A 311 24.44 -7.25 13.52
CA SER A 311 24.14 -6.50 14.73
C SER A 311 23.15 -7.26 15.59
N LYS A 312 22.94 -6.82 16.81
CA LYS A 312 21.97 -7.41 17.74
C LYS A 312 20.91 -6.37 18.09
N PRO A 313 19.69 -6.77 18.48
CA PRO A 313 18.69 -5.83 19.00
C PRO A 313 19.20 -4.98 20.19
N SER A 314 20.19 -5.48 20.93
CA SER A 314 20.86 -4.75 22.01
C SER A 314 21.78 -3.60 21.53
N ASP A 315 22.07 -3.53 20.25
CA ASP A 315 22.90 -2.46 19.65
C ASP A 315 22.09 -1.23 19.25
N LEU A 316 20.76 -1.31 19.37
CA LEU A 316 19.88 -0.14 19.36
C LEU A 316 20.11 0.68 20.62
N ILE A 317 19.89 2.00 20.58
CA ILE A 317 19.98 2.82 21.79
C ILE A 317 18.97 2.35 22.83
N PRO A 318 19.33 2.35 24.15
CA PRO A 318 18.49 1.79 25.21
C PRO A 318 17.07 2.35 25.24
N GLU A 319 16.92 3.63 24.95
CA GLU A 319 15.63 4.33 24.92
C GLU A 319 14.71 3.73 23.85
N LEU A 320 15.22 3.51 22.64
CA LEU A 320 14.45 2.90 21.54
C LEU A 320 14.13 1.42 21.82
N GLN A 321 15.07 0.69 22.45
CA GLN A 321 14.79 -0.69 22.89
C GLN A 321 13.61 -0.75 23.87
N GLY A 322 13.51 0.20 24.79
CA GLY A 322 12.42 0.32 25.76
C GLY A 322 11.07 0.63 25.11
N ARG A 323 11.08 1.27 23.96
CA ARG A 323 9.87 1.62 23.19
C ARG A 323 9.42 0.55 22.21
N LEU A 324 10.21 -0.51 22.03
CA LEU A 324 9.89 -1.71 21.24
C LEU A 324 9.81 -2.96 22.16
N PRO A 325 8.84 -3.00 23.07
CA PRO A 325 8.79 -4.02 24.14
C PRO A 325 8.42 -5.40 23.63
N ILE A 326 7.71 -5.51 22.49
CA ILE A 326 7.34 -6.79 21.92
C ILE A 326 8.39 -7.17 20.88
N ARG A 327 9.15 -8.23 21.18
CA ARG A 327 10.15 -8.78 20.27
C ARG A 327 9.66 -10.12 19.74
N VAL A 328 9.69 -10.27 18.42
CA VAL A 328 9.22 -11.47 17.73
C VAL A 328 10.27 -11.91 16.73
N GLU A 329 10.69 -13.15 16.87
CA GLU A 329 11.61 -13.79 15.93
C GLU A 329 10.81 -14.52 14.85
N LEU A 330 11.17 -14.28 13.59
CA LEU A 330 10.67 -14.99 12.43
C LEU A 330 11.70 -16.00 12.00
N ASN A 331 11.26 -17.24 11.84
CA ASN A 331 12.12 -18.35 11.46
C ASN A 331 12.45 -18.31 9.97
N ASP A 332 13.58 -18.93 9.62
CA ASP A 332 13.88 -19.28 8.23
C ASP A 332 12.78 -20.15 7.65
N LEU A 333 12.66 -20.09 6.34
CA LEU A 333 11.69 -20.90 5.57
C LEU A 333 12.42 -22.11 5.00
N GLY A 334 11.90 -23.29 5.28
CA GLY A 334 12.37 -24.56 4.73
C GLY A 334 11.67 -24.93 3.43
N ALA A 335 12.02 -26.09 2.89
CA ALA A 335 11.42 -26.60 1.63
C ALA A 335 9.90 -26.83 1.77
N ASP A 336 9.45 -27.33 2.92
CA ASP A 336 8.02 -27.55 3.17
C ASP A 336 7.23 -26.23 3.17
N GLU A 337 7.78 -25.19 3.83
CA GLU A 337 7.17 -23.86 3.79
C GLU A 337 7.19 -23.27 2.38
N PHE A 338 8.22 -23.51 1.58
CA PHE A 338 8.26 -23.03 0.20
C PHE A 338 7.22 -23.71 -0.69
N VAL A 339 7.00 -25.04 -0.56
CA VAL A 339 5.91 -25.72 -1.27
C VAL A 339 4.57 -25.11 -0.89
N ARG A 340 4.35 -24.86 0.38
CA ARG A 340 3.13 -24.23 0.87
C ARG A 340 2.97 -22.81 0.37
N ILE A 341 4.04 -22.01 0.30
CA ILE A 341 4.03 -20.64 -0.25
C ILE A 341 3.67 -20.66 -1.74
N LEU A 342 4.08 -21.67 -2.48
CA LEU A 342 3.74 -21.80 -3.89
C LEU A 342 2.26 -22.17 -4.13
N THR A 343 1.57 -22.79 -3.15
CA THR A 343 0.25 -23.43 -3.36
C THR A 343 -0.87 -22.91 -2.48
N GLU A 344 -0.62 -22.59 -1.19
CA GLU A 344 -1.70 -22.33 -0.22
C GLU A 344 -2.22 -20.87 -0.20
N PRO A 345 -1.38 -19.83 -0.39
CA PRO A 345 -1.85 -18.44 -0.29
C PRO A 345 -2.86 -18.09 -1.38
N ASP A 346 -3.84 -17.25 -1.02
CA ASP A 346 -4.73 -16.64 -2.00
C ASP A 346 -3.88 -15.87 -3.04
N ALA A 347 -4.11 -16.15 -4.33
CA ALA A 347 -3.27 -15.70 -5.44
C ALA A 347 -1.81 -16.13 -5.27
N SER A 348 -1.58 -17.42 -5.04
CA SER A 348 -0.24 -18.01 -4.94
C SER A 348 0.61 -17.70 -6.18
N LEU A 349 1.95 -17.85 -6.07
CA LEU A 349 2.83 -17.57 -7.21
C LEU A 349 2.49 -18.45 -8.43
N THR A 350 2.17 -19.71 -8.20
CA THR A 350 1.76 -20.61 -9.28
C THR A 350 0.46 -20.20 -9.95
N GLU A 351 -0.54 -19.77 -9.16
CA GLU A 351 -1.81 -19.24 -9.71
C GLU A 351 -1.57 -17.97 -10.54
N GLN A 352 -0.67 -17.09 -10.12
CA GLN A 352 -0.34 -15.87 -10.87
C GLN A 352 0.23 -16.21 -12.25
N TYR A 353 1.21 -17.12 -12.35
CA TYR A 353 1.79 -17.51 -13.65
C TYR A 353 0.82 -18.32 -14.52
N ILE A 354 0.00 -19.17 -13.92
CA ILE A 354 -1.09 -19.87 -14.64
C ILE A 354 -2.05 -18.87 -15.26
N ALA A 355 -2.45 -17.83 -14.50
CA ALA A 355 -3.35 -16.80 -15.00
C ALA A 355 -2.71 -15.92 -16.08
N LEU A 356 -1.42 -15.57 -15.93
CA LEU A 356 -0.69 -14.76 -16.90
C LEU A 356 -0.59 -15.45 -18.26
N LEU A 357 -0.12 -16.71 -18.30
CA LEU A 357 -0.01 -17.48 -19.53
C LEU A 357 -1.38 -17.89 -20.08
N GLY A 358 -2.35 -18.09 -19.19
CA GLY A 358 -3.73 -18.36 -19.57
C GLY A 358 -4.43 -17.21 -20.30
N ALA A 359 -3.98 -15.96 -20.09
CA ALA A 359 -4.49 -14.80 -20.82
C ALA A 359 -4.17 -14.85 -22.33
N GLU A 360 -3.10 -15.55 -22.71
CA GLU A 360 -2.69 -15.81 -24.09
C GLU A 360 -3.13 -17.20 -24.59
N GLY A 361 -4.02 -17.88 -23.86
CA GLY A 361 -4.58 -19.16 -24.23
C GLY A 361 -3.71 -20.39 -23.90
N SER A 362 -2.53 -20.22 -23.32
CA SER A 362 -1.65 -21.32 -22.92
C SER A 362 -2.06 -21.92 -21.56
N LYS A 363 -1.92 -23.22 -21.42
CA LYS A 363 -2.24 -23.93 -20.19
C LYS A 363 -0.96 -24.36 -19.49
N LEU A 364 -0.69 -23.75 -18.35
CA LEU A 364 0.41 -24.11 -17.46
C LEU A 364 -0.12 -24.99 -16.32
N THR A 365 0.59 -26.06 -16.00
CA THR A 365 0.27 -26.95 -14.88
C THR A 365 1.54 -27.27 -14.11
N PHE A 366 1.50 -27.19 -12.79
CA PHE A 366 2.58 -27.60 -11.91
C PHE A 366 2.22 -28.95 -11.29
N SER A 367 3.12 -29.94 -11.40
CA SER A 367 2.98 -31.21 -10.70
C SER A 367 3.50 -31.11 -9.26
N GLU A 368 3.07 -32.01 -8.38
CA GLU A 368 3.52 -32.03 -6.97
C GLU A 368 5.04 -32.21 -6.85
N ASP A 369 5.63 -33.10 -7.66
CA ASP A 369 7.07 -33.32 -7.71
C ASP A 369 7.84 -32.13 -8.28
N GLY A 370 7.26 -31.43 -9.26
CA GLY A 370 7.81 -30.16 -9.78
C GLY A 370 7.86 -29.06 -8.71
N LEU A 371 6.76 -28.89 -7.97
CA LEU A 371 6.70 -27.92 -6.86
C LEU A 371 7.69 -28.26 -5.75
N GLN A 372 7.77 -29.53 -5.36
CA GLN A 372 8.73 -30.02 -4.39
C GLN A 372 10.17 -29.72 -4.85
N ARG A 373 10.47 -29.98 -6.13
CA ARG A 373 11.80 -29.73 -6.68
C ARG A 373 12.18 -28.26 -6.74
N ILE A 374 11.24 -27.37 -7.09
CA ILE A 374 11.45 -25.92 -7.05
C ILE A 374 11.78 -25.47 -5.61
N ALA A 375 11.02 -25.95 -4.63
CA ALA A 375 11.23 -25.63 -3.22
C ALA A 375 12.58 -26.10 -2.69
N GLU A 376 13.01 -27.32 -3.03
CA GLU A 376 14.32 -27.86 -2.67
C GLU A 376 15.47 -27.01 -3.25
N LEU A 377 15.37 -26.67 -4.53
CA LEU A 377 16.38 -25.82 -5.20
C LEU A 377 16.42 -24.42 -4.58
N ALA A 378 15.26 -23.84 -4.22
CA ALA A 378 15.20 -22.55 -3.53
C ALA A 378 15.91 -22.59 -2.18
N CYS A 379 15.70 -23.65 -1.39
CA CYS A 379 16.42 -23.88 -0.14
C CYS A 379 17.92 -24.00 -0.39
N GLN A 380 18.32 -24.87 -1.30
CA GLN A 380 19.72 -25.10 -1.62
C GLN A 380 20.45 -23.81 -2.02
N VAL A 381 19.84 -22.99 -2.89
CA VAL A 381 20.44 -21.73 -3.29
C VAL A 381 20.51 -20.72 -2.14
N ASN A 382 19.48 -20.66 -1.28
CA ASN A 382 19.51 -19.81 -0.10
C ASN A 382 20.58 -20.23 0.94
N GLU A 383 20.91 -21.53 1.01
CA GLU A 383 22.00 -22.04 1.86
C GLU A 383 23.39 -21.77 1.29
N GLN A 384 23.54 -21.83 -0.04
CA GLN A 384 24.81 -21.65 -0.73
C GLN A 384 25.16 -20.18 -1.00
N THR A 385 24.17 -19.31 -1.05
CA THR A 385 24.33 -17.88 -1.36
C THR A 385 23.76 -17.00 -0.24
N GLU A 386 23.37 -15.75 -0.54
CA GLU A 386 22.64 -14.90 0.40
C GLU A 386 21.21 -15.41 0.59
N ASN A 387 20.82 -15.66 1.83
CA ASN A 387 19.45 -16.08 2.16
C ASN A 387 18.48 -14.91 1.98
N ILE A 388 17.71 -14.92 0.89
CA ILE A 388 16.66 -13.95 0.58
C ILE A 388 15.24 -14.51 0.82
N GLY A 389 15.15 -15.67 1.44
CA GLY A 389 13.89 -16.33 1.81
C GLY A 389 13.00 -16.61 0.60
N ALA A 390 11.70 -16.38 0.72
CA ALA A 390 10.70 -16.65 -0.32
C ALA A 390 10.88 -15.80 -1.60
N ARG A 391 11.68 -14.72 -1.56
CA ARG A 391 12.02 -13.97 -2.78
C ARG A 391 12.75 -14.84 -3.80
N ARG A 392 13.48 -15.86 -3.34
CA ARG A 392 14.15 -16.83 -4.20
C ARG A 392 13.18 -17.58 -5.13
N LEU A 393 11.96 -17.83 -4.66
CA LEU A 393 10.94 -18.49 -5.49
C LEU A 393 10.56 -17.66 -6.72
N HIS A 394 10.48 -16.32 -6.59
CA HIS A 394 10.23 -15.45 -7.74
C HIS A 394 11.35 -15.56 -8.77
N THR A 395 12.62 -15.45 -8.35
CA THR A 395 13.75 -15.53 -9.29
C THR A 395 13.84 -16.88 -9.98
N LEU A 396 13.58 -17.97 -9.25
CA LEU A 396 13.57 -19.31 -9.83
C LEU A 396 12.41 -19.50 -10.82
N LEU A 397 11.22 -19.05 -10.49
CA LEU A 397 10.05 -19.17 -11.38
C LEU A 397 10.20 -18.30 -12.63
N GLU A 398 10.71 -17.07 -12.52
CA GLU A 398 11.02 -16.24 -13.67
C GLU A 398 11.98 -16.95 -14.62
N LYS A 399 13.06 -17.52 -14.08
CA LYS A 399 14.06 -18.24 -14.90
C LYS A 399 13.51 -19.54 -15.48
N LEU A 400 12.70 -20.27 -14.72
CA LEU A 400 12.09 -21.51 -15.13
C LEU A 400 11.11 -21.32 -16.30
N LEU A 401 10.36 -20.22 -16.28
CA LEU A 401 9.31 -19.92 -17.23
C LEU A 401 9.72 -18.97 -18.35
N GLU A 402 10.98 -18.49 -18.36
CA GLU A 402 11.50 -17.53 -19.34
C GLU A 402 11.23 -17.94 -20.79
N ASP A 403 11.60 -19.17 -21.15
CA ASP A 403 11.43 -19.66 -22.53
C ASP A 403 9.95 -19.89 -22.88
N ILE A 404 9.14 -20.32 -21.92
CA ILE A 404 7.70 -20.51 -22.13
C ILE A 404 7.06 -19.14 -22.37
N SER A 405 7.33 -18.17 -21.50
CA SER A 405 6.77 -16.81 -21.60
C SER A 405 7.22 -16.09 -22.88
N PHE A 406 8.45 -16.35 -23.36
CA PHE A 406 8.97 -15.73 -24.57
C PHE A 406 8.34 -16.33 -25.84
N ASN A 407 8.07 -17.66 -25.85
CA ASN A 407 7.58 -18.35 -27.04
C ASN A 407 6.05 -18.44 -27.10
N THR A 408 5.34 -18.14 -25.99
CA THR A 408 3.88 -18.14 -25.98
C THR A 408 3.36 -16.91 -26.71
N THR A 409 2.48 -17.16 -27.71
CA THR A 409 1.74 -16.12 -28.44
C THR A 409 0.28 -16.56 -28.58
N GLU A 410 -0.64 -15.64 -28.91
CA GLU A 410 -2.06 -15.97 -29.13
C GLU A 410 -2.26 -17.03 -30.24
N ASP A 411 -1.33 -17.13 -31.19
CA ASP A 411 -1.39 -18.09 -32.32
C ASP A 411 -0.76 -19.45 -32.00
N ASP A 412 0.13 -19.54 -30.98
CA ASP A 412 0.91 -20.72 -30.60
C ASP A 412 0.72 -21.09 -29.12
N ALA A 413 -0.54 -21.20 -28.70
CA ALA A 413 -0.88 -21.63 -27.35
C ALA A 413 -0.39 -23.07 -27.08
N THR A 414 0.39 -23.25 -26.01
CA THR A 414 0.97 -24.54 -25.64
C THR A 414 0.51 -25.02 -24.28
N ASP A 415 0.28 -26.32 -24.15
CA ASP A 415 0.03 -26.96 -22.86
C ASP A 415 1.37 -27.44 -22.30
N THR A 416 1.81 -26.86 -21.18
CA THR A 416 3.09 -27.21 -20.56
C THR A 416 2.86 -27.68 -19.12
N THR A 417 3.50 -28.81 -18.77
CA THR A 417 3.52 -29.31 -17.40
C THR A 417 4.93 -29.15 -16.82
N ILE A 418 5.00 -28.51 -15.68
CA ILE A 418 6.24 -28.29 -14.92
C ILE A 418 6.36 -29.44 -13.91
N ASP A 419 7.14 -30.45 -14.26
CA ASP A 419 7.50 -31.59 -13.42
C ASP A 419 8.96 -31.47 -12.93
N ALA A 420 9.39 -32.42 -12.09
CA ALA A 420 10.74 -32.43 -11.54
C ALA A 420 11.81 -32.54 -12.64
N ASP A 421 11.56 -33.24 -13.74
CA ASP A 421 12.51 -33.40 -14.84
C ASP A 421 12.66 -32.07 -15.60
N TYR A 422 11.57 -31.37 -15.88
CA TYR A 422 11.60 -30.04 -16.48
C TYR A 422 12.39 -29.04 -15.61
N VAL A 423 12.10 -29.03 -14.30
CA VAL A 423 12.81 -28.16 -13.33
C VAL A 423 14.31 -28.48 -13.33
N ASN A 424 14.70 -29.74 -13.28
CA ASN A 424 16.09 -30.16 -13.30
C ASN A 424 16.78 -29.77 -14.62
N GLN A 425 16.13 -29.97 -15.76
CA GLN A 425 16.69 -29.61 -17.06
C GLN A 425 16.98 -28.12 -17.17
N LYS A 426 16.09 -27.26 -16.62
CA LYS A 426 16.22 -25.81 -16.74
C LYS A 426 17.11 -25.17 -15.68
N LEU A 427 17.08 -25.67 -14.46
CA LEU A 427 17.69 -25.00 -13.31
C LEU A 427 18.92 -25.71 -12.73
N SER A 428 19.13 -27.04 -12.93
CA SER A 428 20.21 -27.76 -12.24
C SER A 428 21.61 -27.24 -12.58
N ASN A 429 21.85 -26.83 -13.82
CA ASN A 429 23.14 -26.27 -14.23
C ASN A 429 23.41 -24.90 -13.58
N LEU A 430 22.35 -24.11 -13.39
CA LEU A 430 22.44 -22.78 -12.74
C LEU A 430 22.69 -22.89 -11.24
N VAL A 431 22.11 -23.88 -10.61
CA VAL A 431 22.26 -24.09 -9.15
C VAL A 431 23.62 -24.73 -8.81
N GLN A 432 24.20 -25.52 -9.71
CA GLN A 432 25.51 -26.17 -9.50
C GLN A 432 26.69 -25.19 -9.70
N ASP A 433 26.52 -24.14 -10.46
CA ASP A 433 27.52 -23.11 -10.68
C ASP A 433 27.33 -21.96 -9.70
N GLU A 434 28.18 -21.86 -8.69
CA GLU A 434 28.09 -20.82 -7.64
C GLU A 434 28.17 -19.40 -8.22
N ASP A 435 28.96 -19.18 -9.26
CA ASP A 435 29.10 -17.87 -9.89
C ASP A 435 27.82 -17.52 -10.67
N LEU A 436 27.27 -18.43 -11.46
CA LEU A 436 26.01 -18.24 -12.17
C LEU A 436 24.83 -18.07 -11.19
N SER A 437 24.81 -18.84 -10.11
CA SER A 437 23.80 -18.74 -9.06
C SER A 437 23.79 -17.35 -8.40
N ARG A 438 24.94 -16.75 -8.16
CA ARG A 438 25.04 -15.39 -7.58
C ARG A 438 24.60 -14.27 -8.51
N TYR A 439 24.78 -14.46 -9.84
CA TYR A 439 24.49 -13.41 -10.82
C TYR A 439 23.10 -13.52 -11.43
N ILE A 440 22.53 -14.72 -11.49
CA ILE A 440 21.26 -14.97 -12.22
C ILE A 440 20.12 -15.26 -11.28
N LEU A 441 20.37 -15.87 -10.14
CA LEU A 441 19.38 -16.22 -9.11
C LEU A 441 19.53 -15.34 -7.86
#